data_07637d576d7afc356ad96871d2e35669
#
_entry.id   07637d576d7afc356ad96871d2e35669
#
_cell.length_a   1.000
_cell.length_b   1.000
_cell.length_c   1.000
_cell.angle_alpha   90.00
_cell.angle_beta   90.00
_cell.angle_gamma   90.00
#
_symmetry.space_group_name_H-M   'P 1'
#
loop_
_entity.id
_entity.type
_entity.pdbx_description
1 polymer ?
#
loop_
_entity_poly.entity_id
_entity_poly.type
_entity_poly.pdbx_seq_one_letter_code
_entity_poly.pdbx_strand_id
1 'polypeptide(L)'
;MNAPIPLHHLAAAAEEAPRLREIPYNYTSFSDREIVIRLLGSRAWDLLNRLREERRTGRSARMLYEVLGDIWVVQRNPYLQDDLLDNPTRRRALVEALHHRLGEVEKRRTPDVDRERDALVAELLQAATQAVGAFDAAFEGVATLRKQAQRILGRLTAKDNIKFDGLSRVSHVTDATDWRVEYPFVVLTPDTEAEMAGLVKGCIELGLTIVPRGGGTGYT
;
A
#
# COMPACT_ATOMS: atom_id res chain seq x y z
N MET A 1 5.37 22.45 4.28
CA MET A 1 6.08 21.37 3.57
C MET A 1 5.35 20.08 3.90
N ASN A 2 4.61 19.52 2.94
CA ASN A 2 3.89 18.26 3.16
C ASN A 2 4.90 17.11 3.16
N ALA A 3 4.97 16.35 4.24
CA ALA A 3 5.76 15.13 4.30
C ALA A 3 5.24 14.13 3.25
N PRO A 4 6.13 13.41 2.53
CA PRO A 4 5.70 12.36 1.63
C PRO A 4 5.00 11.26 2.42
N ILE A 5 3.82 10.90 1.98
CA ILE A 5 2.99 9.88 2.62
C ILE A 5 3.57 8.50 2.28
N PRO A 6 3.87 7.64 3.27
CA PRO A 6 4.29 6.26 3.01
C PRO A 6 3.28 5.49 2.15
N LEU A 7 3.73 4.49 1.39
CA LEU A 7 2.88 3.70 0.47
C LEU A 7 1.58 3.15 1.10
N HIS A 8 1.58 2.89 2.39
CA HIS A 8 0.41 2.38 3.11
C HIS A 8 -0.56 3.47 3.62
N HIS A 9 -0.17 4.76 3.55
CA HIS A 9 -1.04 5.88 3.93
C HIS A 9 -1.75 6.55 2.75
N LEU A 10 -1.60 6.01 1.56
CA LEU A 10 -2.34 6.48 0.38
C LEU A 10 -3.81 6.01 0.33
N ALA A 11 -4.29 5.36 1.39
CA ALA A 11 -5.72 5.41 1.62
C ALA A 11 -6.06 6.89 1.82
N ALA A 12 -6.70 7.50 0.81
CA ALA A 12 -7.28 8.82 0.92
C ALA A 12 -7.80 9.04 2.33
N ALA A 13 -7.71 10.25 2.87
CA ALA A 13 -8.42 10.65 4.06
C ALA A 13 -9.90 10.31 3.87
N ALA A 14 -10.21 9.04 4.03
CA ALA A 14 -11.55 8.53 4.06
C ALA A 14 -12.10 9.01 5.40
N GLU A 15 -13.14 9.85 5.35
CA GLU A 15 -14.12 9.91 6.40
C GLU A 15 -14.20 8.55 7.06
N GLU A 16 -14.04 8.49 8.38
CA GLU A 16 -14.03 7.33 9.26
C GLU A 16 -14.52 6.01 8.63
N ALA A 17 -13.67 5.43 7.78
CA ALA A 17 -13.97 4.09 7.27
C ALA A 17 -14.04 3.16 8.48
N PRO A 18 -15.12 2.41 8.65
CA PRO A 18 -15.27 1.51 9.78
C PRO A 18 -14.03 0.61 9.83
N ARG A 19 -13.38 0.51 10.98
CA ARG A 19 -12.24 -0.38 11.18
C ARG A 19 -12.68 -1.79 10.83
N LEU A 20 -12.25 -2.26 9.67
CA LEU A 20 -12.51 -3.62 9.25
C LEU A 20 -11.61 -4.53 10.12
N ARG A 21 -12.22 -5.17 11.10
CA ARG A 21 -11.55 -6.17 11.96
C ARG A 21 -11.50 -7.51 11.22
N GLU A 22 -10.95 -7.53 10.03
CA GLU A 22 -10.62 -8.78 9.39
C GLU A 22 -9.21 -9.16 9.78
N ILE A 23 -9.08 -10.26 10.52
CA ILE A 23 -7.76 -10.81 10.89
C ILE A 23 -7.20 -11.44 9.62
N PRO A 24 -6.13 -10.90 9.04
CA PRO A 24 -5.55 -11.49 7.85
C PRO A 24 -4.94 -12.85 8.23
N TYR A 25 -5.29 -13.87 7.47
CA TYR A 25 -4.71 -15.21 7.63
C TYR A 25 -3.20 -15.21 7.34
N ASN A 26 -2.78 -14.32 6.45
CA ASN A 26 -1.36 -14.01 6.20
C ASN A 26 -1.22 -12.54 5.76
N TYR A 27 -0.01 -12.05 5.52
CA TYR A 27 0.27 -10.65 5.20
C TYR A 27 -0.41 -10.13 3.93
N THR A 28 -0.79 -11.02 3.03
CA THR A 28 -1.40 -10.69 1.73
C THR A 28 -2.86 -11.08 1.64
N SER A 29 -3.38 -11.87 2.60
CA SER A 29 -4.76 -12.35 2.60
C SER A 29 -5.66 -11.37 3.32
N PHE A 30 -6.38 -10.64 2.52
CA PHE A 30 -7.49 -9.79 2.95
C PHE A 30 -8.71 -10.12 2.13
N SER A 31 -9.90 -9.80 2.64
CA SER A 31 -11.11 -9.96 1.85
C SER A 31 -11.13 -8.97 0.68
N ASP A 32 -11.82 -9.35 -0.38
CA ASP A 32 -12.07 -8.45 -1.53
C ASP A 32 -12.69 -7.13 -1.06
N ARG A 33 -13.56 -7.19 -0.04
CA ARG A 33 -14.18 -6.01 0.54
C ARG A 33 -13.14 -5.04 1.12
N GLU A 34 -12.20 -5.55 1.91
CA GLU A 34 -11.17 -4.70 2.51
C GLU A 34 -10.25 -4.10 1.44
N ILE A 35 -9.84 -4.89 0.45
CA ILE A 35 -9.01 -4.43 -0.65
C ILE A 35 -9.70 -3.30 -1.41
N VAL A 36 -10.97 -3.49 -1.79
CA VAL A 36 -11.74 -2.48 -2.51
C VAL A 36 -11.92 -1.22 -1.67
N ILE A 37 -12.32 -1.34 -0.40
CA ILE A 37 -12.54 -0.17 0.47
C ILE A 37 -11.25 0.60 0.68
N ARG A 38 -10.13 -0.07 0.89
CA ARG A 38 -8.84 0.61 1.13
C ARG A 38 -8.27 1.28 -0.13
N LEU A 39 -8.49 0.70 -1.29
CA LEU A 39 -7.94 1.25 -2.54
C LEU A 39 -8.88 2.23 -3.25
N LEU A 40 -10.18 1.98 -3.20
CA LEU A 40 -11.20 2.74 -3.95
C LEU A 40 -12.21 3.47 -3.07
N GLY A 41 -12.27 3.18 -1.76
CA GLY A 41 -13.25 3.72 -0.84
C GLY A 41 -14.54 2.89 -0.72
N SER A 42 -15.36 3.20 0.30
CA SER A 42 -16.62 2.48 0.59
C SER A 42 -17.63 2.58 -0.55
N ARG A 43 -17.69 3.72 -1.21
CA ARG A 43 -18.58 3.93 -2.37
C ARG A 43 -18.36 2.89 -3.48
N ALA A 44 -17.10 2.59 -3.80
CA ALA A 44 -16.79 1.58 -4.82
C ALA A 44 -17.25 0.16 -4.40
N TRP A 45 -17.17 -0.16 -3.12
CA TRP A 45 -17.71 -1.42 -2.61
C TRP A 45 -19.24 -1.50 -2.77
N ASP A 46 -19.96 -0.43 -2.46
CA ASP A 46 -21.43 -0.36 -2.63
C ASP A 46 -21.83 -0.52 -4.10
N LEU A 47 -21.09 0.12 -5.03
CA LEU A 47 -21.31 -0.04 -6.46
C LEU A 47 -21.09 -1.48 -6.94
N LEU A 48 -20.02 -2.12 -6.47
CA LEU A 48 -19.74 -3.52 -6.80
C LEU A 48 -20.81 -4.47 -6.25
N ASN A 49 -21.30 -4.23 -5.03
CA ASN A 49 -22.40 -5.01 -4.45
C ASN A 49 -23.69 -4.86 -5.25
N ARG A 50 -24.06 -3.64 -5.62
CA ARG A 50 -25.23 -3.39 -6.47
C ARG A 50 -25.13 -4.15 -7.79
N LEU A 51 -24.00 -4.09 -8.49
CA LEU A 51 -23.76 -4.83 -9.72
C LEU A 51 -23.82 -6.36 -9.51
N ARG A 52 -23.40 -6.85 -8.34
CA ARG A 52 -23.42 -8.27 -7.97
C ARG A 52 -24.85 -8.75 -7.70
N GLU A 53 -25.64 -8.01 -6.95
CA GLU A 53 -27.04 -8.31 -6.63
C GLU A 53 -27.89 -8.41 -7.91
N GLU A 54 -27.62 -7.55 -8.87
CA GLU A 54 -28.25 -7.60 -10.18
C GLU A 54 -27.72 -8.70 -11.10
N ARG A 55 -26.82 -9.57 -10.61
CA ARG A 55 -26.11 -10.62 -11.37
C ARG A 55 -25.41 -10.11 -12.63
N ARG A 56 -24.93 -8.89 -12.57
CA ARG A 56 -24.30 -8.17 -13.70
C ARG A 56 -22.77 -8.11 -13.58
N THR A 57 -22.21 -8.98 -12.74
CA THR A 57 -20.76 -9.14 -12.62
C THR A 57 -20.28 -10.26 -13.52
N GLY A 58 -19.10 -10.10 -14.10
CA GLY A 58 -18.52 -11.07 -15.01
C GLY A 58 -17.03 -10.84 -15.18
N ARG A 59 -16.53 -11.05 -16.40
CA ARG A 59 -15.11 -10.93 -16.73
C ARG A 59 -14.52 -9.55 -16.38
N SER A 60 -15.28 -8.47 -16.57
CA SER A 60 -14.83 -7.12 -16.24
C SER A 60 -14.61 -6.92 -14.74
N ALA A 61 -15.52 -7.43 -13.89
CA ALA A 61 -15.36 -7.40 -12.45
C ALA A 61 -14.13 -8.20 -12.01
N ARG A 62 -13.93 -9.40 -12.58
CA ARG A 62 -12.74 -10.21 -12.30
C ARG A 62 -11.45 -9.47 -12.65
N MET A 63 -11.38 -8.82 -13.80
CA MET A 63 -10.20 -8.03 -14.19
C MET A 63 -9.95 -6.86 -13.25
N LEU A 64 -11.00 -6.19 -12.76
CA LEU A 64 -10.88 -5.14 -11.75
C LEU A 64 -10.27 -5.71 -10.45
N TYR A 65 -10.79 -6.83 -9.94
CA TYR A 65 -10.23 -7.47 -8.74
C TYR A 65 -8.78 -7.90 -8.93
N GLU A 66 -8.41 -8.38 -10.12
CA GLU A 66 -7.02 -8.73 -10.45
C GLU A 66 -6.11 -7.50 -10.38
N VAL A 67 -6.55 -6.35 -10.91
CA VAL A 67 -5.79 -5.08 -10.82
C VAL A 67 -5.61 -4.65 -9.36
N LEU A 68 -6.68 -4.65 -8.58
CA LEU A 68 -6.63 -4.25 -7.17
C LEU A 68 -5.80 -5.23 -6.33
N GLY A 69 -5.91 -6.53 -6.61
CA GLY A 69 -5.14 -7.58 -5.97
C GLY A 69 -3.63 -7.44 -6.23
N ASP A 70 -3.23 -7.15 -7.46
CA ASP A 70 -1.82 -6.92 -7.80
C ASP A 70 -1.25 -5.69 -7.05
N ILE A 71 -1.99 -4.58 -7.01
CA ILE A 71 -1.60 -3.40 -6.21
C ILE A 71 -1.45 -3.79 -4.74
N TRP A 72 -2.45 -4.48 -4.20
CA TRP A 72 -2.49 -4.90 -2.80
C TRP A 72 -1.30 -5.79 -2.43
N VAL A 73 -1.00 -6.79 -3.25
CA VAL A 73 0.12 -7.72 -3.04
C VAL A 73 1.45 -6.96 -2.99
N VAL A 74 1.68 -6.03 -3.92
CA VAL A 74 2.90 -5.22 -3.94
C VAL A 74 2.99 -4.34 -2.70
N GLN A 75 1.91 -3.66 -2.32
CA GLN A 75 1.88 -2.81 -1.14
C GLN A 75 2.11 -3.56 0.17
N ARG A 76 1.83 -4.85 0.20
CA ARG A 76 1.98 -5.73 1.37
C ARG A 76 3.18 -6.68 1.29
N ASN A 77 4.06 -6.49 0.32
CA ASN A 77 5.26 -7.31 0.15
C ASN A 77 6.51 -6.45 0.01
N PRO A 78 7.31 -6.32 1.08
CA PRO A 78 8.52 -5.49 1.08
C PRO A 78 9.54 -5.89 0.02
N TYR A 79 9.64 -7.17 -0.33
CA TYR A 79 10.56 -7.64 -1.37
C TYR A 79 10.14 -7.16 -2.76
N LEU A 80 8.83 -7.19 -3.06
CA LEU A 80 8.31 -6.66 -4.33
C LEU A 80 8.45 -5.14 -4.39
N GLN A 81 8.23 -4.45 -3.27
CA GLN A 81 8.45 -3.00 -3.19
C GLN A 81 9.90 -2.64 -3.49
N ASP A 82 10.85 -3.34 -2.88
CA ASP A 82 12.27 -3.09 -3.08
C ASP A 82 12.66 -3.38 -4.54
N ASP A 83 12.22 -4.51 -5.10
CA ASP A 83 12.47 -4.84 -6.51
C ASP A 83 11.95 -3.76 -7.47
N LEU A 84 10.74 -3.24 -7.24
CA LEU A 84 10.16 -2.19 -8.10
C LEU A 84 10.75 -0.79 -7.85
N LEU A 85 11.31 -0.53 -6.68
CA LEU A 85 12.09 0.67 -6.41
C LEU A 85 13.44 0.64 -7.14
N ASP A 86 14.09 -0.52 -7.14
CA ASP A 86 15.42 -0.70 -7.73
C ASP A 86 15.35 -0.90 -9.26
N ASN A 87 14.20 -1.34 -9.78
CA ASN A 87 13.97 -1.64 -11.19
C ASN A 87 12.84 -0.80 -11.81
N PRO A 88 13.07 0.48 -12.15
CA PRO A 88 12.04 1.36 -12.72
C PRO A 88 11.41 0.83 -14.01
N THR A 89 12.15 0.05 -14.80
CA THR A 89 11.62 -0.57 -16.03
C THR A 89 10.57 -1.63 -15.71
N ARG A 90 10.80 -2.46 -14.69
CA ARG A 90 9.81 -3.46 -14.23
C ARG A 90 8.59 -2.79 -13.63
N ARG A 91 8.79 -1.72 -12.83
CA ARG A 91 7.68 -0.92 -12.29
C ARG A 91 6.81 -0.37 -13.41
N ARG A 92 7.41 0.25 -14.42
CA ARG A 92 6.68 0.78 -15.58
C ARG A 92 5.89 -0.30 -16.30
N ALA A 93 6.50 -1.45 -16.58
CA ALA A 93 5.83 -2.57 -17.23
C ALA A 93 4.63 -3.09 -16.41
N LEU A 94 4.74 -3.13 -15.07
CA LEU A 94 3.63 -3.48 -14.19
C LEU A 94 2.49 -2.46 -14.31
N VAL A 95 2.79 -1.16 -14.19
CA VAL A 95 1.80 -0.08 -14.28
C VAL A 95 1.10 -0.07 -15.63
N GLU A 96 1.84 -0.26 -16.73
CA GLU A 96 1.29 -0.41 -18.06
C GLU A 96 0.34 -1.62 -18.18
N ALA A 97 0.70 -2.75 -17.58
CA ALA A 97 -0.15 -3.95 -17.56
C ALA A 97 -1.44 -3.72 -16.75
N LEU A 98 -1.38 -2.99 -15.64
CA LEU A 98 -2.57 -2.61 -14.87
C LEU A 98 -3.50 -1.70 -15.68
N HIS A 99 -2.96 -0.66 -16.31
CA HIS A 99 -3.74 0.22 -17.19
C HIS A 99 -4.32 -0.53 -18.40
N HIS A 100 -3.56 -1.46 -19.00
CA HIS A 100 -4.05 -2.29 -20.09
C HIS A 100 -5.30 -3.09 -19.70
N ARG A 101 -5.29 -3.74 -18.50
CA ARG A 101 -6.46 -4.46 -18.00
C ARG A 101 -7.67 -3.56 -17.78
N LEU A 102 -7.47 -2.35 -17.22
CA LEU A 102 -8.55 -1.37 -17.08
C LEU A 102 -9.08 -0.93 -18.46
N GLY A 103 -8.20 -0.73 -19.44
CA GLY A 103 -8.59 -0.44 -20.83
C GLY A 103 -9.40 -1.56 -21.46
N GLU A 104 -9.12 -2.82 -21.13
CA GLU A 104 -9.92 -3.95 -21.59
C GLU A 104 -11.33 -4.00 -20.94
N VAL A 105 -11.48 -3.49 -19.72
CA VAL A 105 -12.80 -3.30 -19.09
C VAL A 105 -13.55 -2.16 -19.79
N GLU A 106 -12.87 -1.04 -20.05
CA GLU A 106 -13.45 0.11 -20.76
C GLU A 106 -14.00 -0.27 -22.14
N LYS A 107 -13.27 -1.07 -22.93
CA LYS A 107 -13.72 -1.56 -24.25
C LYS A 107 -15.00 -2.41 -24.19
N ARG A 108 -15.33 -2.97 -23.03
CA ARG A 108 -16.55 -3.81 -22.84
C ARG A 108 -17.74 -3.05 -22.29
N ARG A 109 -17.62 -1.74 -22.12
CA ARG A 109 -18.73 -0.90 -21.74
C ARG A 109 -19.78 -0.88 -22.85
N THR A 110 -21.03 -0.76 -22.45
CA THR A 110 -22.18 -0.78 -23.38
C THR A 110 -23.16 0.34 -23.03
N PRO A 111 -22.76 1.62 -23.20
CA PRO A 111 -23.55 2.78 -22.82
C PRO A 111 -24.90 2.84 -23.54
N ASP A 112 -24.96 2.32 -24.77
CA ASP A 112 -26.17 2.34 -25.59
C ASP A 112 -27.19 1.25 -25.20
N VAL A 113 -26.78 0.25 -24.41
CA VAL A 113 -27.63 -0.88 -24.00
C VAL A 113 -28.21 -0.68 -22.59
N ASP A 114 -27.39 -0.20 -21.65
CA ASP A 114 -27.76 0.01 -20.25
C ASP A 114 -26.97 1.21 -19.69
N ARG A 115 -27.54 2.37 -19.83
CA ARG A 115 -26.88 3.64 -19.46
C ARG A 115 -26.65 3.78 -17.96
N GLU A 116 -27.55 3.27 -17.13
CA GLU A 116 -27.42 3.35 -15.68
C GLU A 116 -26.25 2.46 -15.20
N ARG A 117 -26.23 1.21 -15.65
CA ARG A 117 -25.14 0.28 -15.36
C ARG A 117 -23.79 0.81 -15.87
N ASP A 118 -23.78 1.35 -17.08
CA ASP A 118 -22.56 1.88 -17.68
C ASP A 118 -21.97 3.01 -16.86
N ALA A 119 -22.82 3.88 -16.31
CA ALA A 119 -22.39 4.95 -15.41
C ALA A 119 -21.72 4.42 -14.13
N LEU A 120 -22.25 3.33 -13.53
CA LEU A 120 -21.63 2.70 -12.36
C LEU A 120 -20.26 2.09 -12.71
N VAL A 121 -20.14 1.46 -13.87
CA VAL A 121 -18.86 0.89 -14.35
C VAL A 121 -17.86 2.00 -14.64
N ALA A 122 -18.30 3.12 -15.22
CA ALA A 122 -17.43 4.28 -15.47
C ALA A 122 -16.85 4.85 -14.17
N GLU A 123 -17.69 5.02 -13.13
CA GLU A 123 -17.26 5.50 -11.81
C GLU A 123 -16.19 4.55 -11.21
N LEU A 124 -16.43 3.23 -11.26
CA LEU A 124 -15.46 2.23 -10.78
C LEU A 124 -14.14 2.25 -11.55
N LEU A 125 -14.18 2.38 -12.88
CA LEU A 125 -12.99 2.47 -13.72
C LEU A 125 -12.19 3.74 -13.43
N GLN A 126 -12.87 4.86 -13.24
CA GLN A 126 -12.21 6.11 -12.86
C GLN A 126 -11.49 5.96 -11.53
N ALA A 127 -12.15 5.42 -10.51
CA ALA A 127 -11.55 5.17 -9.20
C ALA A 127 -10.34 4.22 -9.30
N ALA A 128 -10.46 3.13 -10.06
CA ALA A 128 -9.37 2.18 -10.26
C ALA A 128 -8.18 2.80 -11.00
N THR A 129 -8.44 3.62 -12.01
CA THR A 129 -7.38 4.33 -12.75
C THR A 129 -6.63 5.32 -11.84
N GLN A 130 -7.35 6.02 -10.97
CA GLN A 130 -6.75 6.89 -9.96
C GLN A 130 -5.92 6.08 -8.95
N ALA A 131 -6.40 4.91 -8.53
CA ALA A 131 -5.66 4.04 -7.62
C ALA A 131 -4.35 3.53 -8.25
N VAL A 132 -4.33 3.17 -9.54
CA VAL A 132 -3.10 2.80 -10.27
C VAL A 132 -2.14 3.99 -10.34
N GLY A 133 -2.62 5.18 -10.65
CA GLY A 133 -1.79 6.39 -10.67
C GLY A 133 -1.19 6.72 -9.29
N ALA A 134 -2.00 6.62 -8.22
CA ALA A 134 -1.55 6.82 -6.86
C ALA A 134 -0.51 5.76 -6.43
N PHE A 135 -0.72 4.51 -6.83
CA PHE A 135 0.22 3.42 -6.61
C PHE A 135 1.59 3.70 -7.25
N ASP A 136 1.64 4.13 -8.50
CA ASP A 136 2.91 4.46 -9.17
C ASP A 136 3.60 5.68 -8.52
N ALA A 137 2.84 6.75 -8.27
CA ALA A 137 3.36 7.96 -7.64
C ALA A 137 3.95 7.72 -6.25
N ALA A 138 3.43 6.74 -5.52
CA ALA A 138 3.90 6.38 -4.18
C ALA A 138 5.36 5.89 -4.16
N PHE A 139 5.84 5.25 -5.23
CA PHE A 139 7.24 4.82 -5.32
C PHE A 139 8.21 6.00 -5.31
N GLU A 140 7.88 7.10 -5.97
CA GLU A 140 8.71 8.31 -5.96
C GLU A 140 8.77 8.94 -4.56
N GLY A 141 7.63 8.93 -3.85
CA GLY A 141 7.56 9.37 -2.45
C GLY A 141 8.48 8.54 -1.55
N VAL A 142 8.40 7.21 -1.66
CA VAL A 142 9.23 6.29 -0.87
C VAL A 142 10.71 6.44 -1.21
N ALA A 143 11.07 6.53 -2.50
CA ALA A 143 12.44 6.72 -2.92
C ALA A 143 13.04 8.04 -2.36
N THR A 144 12.25 9.11 -2.39
CA THR A 144 12.63 10.41 -1.83
C THR A 144 12.81 10.33 -0.32
N LEU A 145 11.85 9.72 0.38
CA LEU A 145 11.91 9.55 1.84
C LEU A 145 13.11 8.68 2.26
N ARG A 146 13.41 7.60 1.53
CA ARG A 146 14.61 6.77 1.79
C ARG A 146 15.90 7.59 1.67
N LYS A 147 16.04 8.42 0.63
CA LYS A 147 17.21 9.30 0.47
C LYS A 147 17.32 10.31 1.61
N GLN A 148 16.21 10.91 2.03
CA GLN A 148 16.18 11.84 3.16
C GLN A 148 16.55 11.13 4.46
N ALA A 149 15.98 9.96 4.72
CA ALA A 149 16.31 9.17 5.91
C ALA A 149 17.78 8.77 5.95
N GLN A 150 18.33 8.27 4.85
CA GLN A 150 19.78 7.96 4.77
C GLN A 150 20.64 9.18 5.05
N ARG A 151 20.27 10.37 4.55
CA ARG A 151 21.03 11.60 4.78
C ARG A 151 20.97 12.08 6.22
N ILE A 152 19.82 12.01 6.88
CA ILE A 152 19.61 12.51 8.25
C ILE A 152 20.14 11.47 9.24
N LEU A 153 19.67 10.24 9.16
CA LEU A 153 19.99 9.19 10.12
C LEU A 153 21.44 8.68 9.98
N GLY A 154 21.99 8.68 8.77
CA GLY A 154 23.39 8.29 8.52
C GLY A 154 24.46 9.22 9.09
N ARG A 155 24.05 10.34 9.69
CA ARG A 155 24.95 11.22 10.48
C ARG A 155 24.94 10.86 11.97
N LEU A 156 24.01 9.99 12.37
CA LEU A 156 23.68 9.69 13.77
C LEU A 156 24.05 8.28 14.17
N THR A 157 24.16 7.38 13.20
CA THR A 157 24.52 5.98 13.39
C THR A 157 25.27 5.43 12.17
N ALA A 158 25.87 4.26 12.31
CA ALA A 158 26.52 3.57 11.20
C ALA A 158 25.52 3.24 10.07
N LYS A 159 26.00 3.25 8.82
CA LYS A 159 25.15 3.00 7.64
C LYS A 159 24.45 1.66 7.71
N ASP A 160 25.12 0.64 8.22
CA ASP A 160 24.58 -0.73 8.33
C ASP A 160 23.49 -0.87 9.39
N ASN A 161 23.34 0.15 10.24
CA ASN A 161 22.28 0.23 11.23
C ASN A 161 20.95 0.80 10.66
N ILE A 162 20.95 1.24 9.41
CA ILE A 162 19.78 1.80 8.72
C ILE A 162 19.34 0.83 7.63
N LYS A 163 18.36 -0.01 7.92
CA LYS A 163 17.96 -1.15 7.09
C LYS A 163 16.62 -0.91 6.41
N PHE A 164 16.63 -0.85 5.09
CA PHE A 164 15.42 -0.72 4.27
C PHE A 164 15.04 -2.02 3.57
N ASP A 165 15.91 -3.03 3.62
CA ASP A 165 15.71 -4.29 2.91
C ASP A 165 14.50 -5.09 3.39
N GLY A 166 13.96 -5.90 2.47
CA GLY A 166 12.75 -6.67 2.72
C GLY A 166 12.87 -7.65 3.89
N LEU A 167 14.05 -8.28 4.09
CA LEU A 167 14.28 -9.22 5.18
C LEU A 167 14.19 -8.53 6.55
N SER A 168 14.90 -7.41 6.71
CA SER A 168 14.86 -6.62 7.94
C SER A 168 13.45 -6.15 8.26
N ARG A 169 12.72 -5.68 7.26
CA ARG A 169 11.36 -5.19 7.42
C ARG A 169 10.37 -6.30 7.79
N VAL A 170 10.49 -7.47 7.16
CA VAL A 170 9.62 -8.63 7.45
C VAL A 170 9.89 -9.18 8.86
N SER A 171 11.15 -9.27 9.28
CA SER A 171 11.50 -9.79 10.60
C SER A 171 11.07 -8.87 11.77
N HIS A 172 10.65 -7.62 11.46
CA HIS A 172 10.22 -6.65 12.47
C HIS A 172 8.73 -6.29 12.36
N VAL A 173 7.93 -7.09 11.66
CA VAL A 173 6.49 -6.83 11.50
C VAL A 173 5.63 -7.46 12.59
N THR A 174 6.16 -8.47 13.28
CA THR A 174 5.46 -9.19 14.35
C THR A 174 6.26 -9.16 15.65
N ASP A 175 5.56 -9.26 16.77
CA ASP A 175 6.10 -9.59 18.08
C ASP A 175 5.61 -10.99 18.52
N ALA A 176 5.39 -11.23 19.80
CA ALA A 176 4.85 -12.49 20.31
C ALA A 176 3.33 -12.65 20.06
N THR A 177 2.66 -11.64 19.52
CA THR A 177 1.26 -11.72 19.13
C THR A 177 1.11 -12.16 17.67
N ASP A 178 -0.04 -12.73 17.31
CA ASP A 178 -0.36 -13.07 15.92
C ASP A 178 -0.80 -11.85 15.10
N TRP A 179 -0.84 -10.68 15.69
CA TRP A 179 -1.27 -9.46 15.03
C TRP A 179 -0.17 -8.95 14.09
N ARG A 180 -0.46 -8.96 12.80
CA ARG A 180 0.42 -8.49 11.74
C ARG A 180 -0.14 -7.21 11.19
N VAL A 181 0.38 -6.08 11.67
CA VAL A 181 -0.25 -4.81 11.36
C VAL A 181 0.38 -4.18 10.11
N GLU A 182 1.61 -3.70 10.21
CA GLU A 182 2.23 -2.96 9.12
C GLU A 182 3.73 -3.23 9.06
N TYR A 183 4.28 -3.21 7.86
CA TYR A 183 5.74 -3.30 7.67
C TYR A 183 6.40 -1.98 8.05
N PRO A 184 7.49 -1.99 8.82
CA PRO A 184 8.24 -0.79 9.07
C PRO A 184 8.80 -0.22 7.76
N PHE A 185 8.85 1.11 7.66
CA PHE A 185 9.53 1.79 6.55
C PHE A 185 11.04 1.56 6.58
N VAL A 186 11.62 1.61 7.76
CA VAL A 186 13.04 1.41 8.05
C VAL A 186 13.17 0.71 9.40
N VAL A 187 14.18 -0.14 9.51
CA VAL A 187 14.59 -0.73 10.79
C VAL A 187 15.92 -0.09 11.19
N LEU A 188 15.97 0.43 12.43
CA LEU A 188 17.16 1.05 13.01
C LEU A 188 17.68 0.17 14.14
N THR A 189 18.97 -0.17 14.07
CA THR A 189 19.64 -1.02 15.08
C THR A 189 20.85 -0.28 15.64
N PRO A 190 20.66 0.75 16.52
CA PRO A 190 21.76 1.53 17.04
C PRO A 190 22.75 0.66 17.83
N ASP A 191 24.04 0.98 17.74
CA ASP A 191 25.10 0.27 18.45
C ASP A 191 25.17 0.69 19.92
N THR A 192 24.78 1.93 20.21
CA THR A 192 24.91 2.52 21.53
C THR A 192 23.65 3.29 21.96
N GLU A 193 23.44 3.38 23.27
CA GLU A 193 22.36 4.20 23.84
C GLU A 193 22.53 5.70 23.49
N ALA A 194 23.76 6.18 23.33
CA ALA A 194 24.03 7.57 22.99
C ALA A 194 23.44 7.99 21.63
N GLU A 195 23.27 7.06 20.70
CA GLU A 195 22.67 7.32 19.39
C GLU A 195 21.14 7.50 19.45
N MET A 196 20.48 6.94 20.47
CA MET A 196 19.01 6.84 20.53
C MET A 196 18.32 8.20 20.47
N ALA A 197 18.76 9.17 21.25
CA ALA A 197 18.12 10.49 21.31
C ALA A 197 18.19 11.20 19.95
N GLY A 198 19.33 11.10 19.26
CA GLY A 198 19.53 11.63 17.92
C GLY A 198 18.64 10.96 16.88
N LEU A 199 18.59 9.62 16.89
CA LEU A 199 17.75 8.83 15.98
C LEU A 199 16.27 9.12 16.15
N VAL A 200 15.77 9.20 17.40
CA VAL A 200 14.38 9.59 17.70
C VAL A 200 14.08 10.98 17.12
N LYS A 201 14.95 11.96 17.36
CA LYS A 201 14.79 13.31 16.80
C LYS A 201 14.77 13.30 15.27
N GLY A 202 15.68 12.56 14.63
CA GLY A 202 15.74 12.42 13.18
C GLY A 202 14.48 11.76 12.60
N CYS A 203 13.95 10.74 13.26
CA CYS A 203 12.69 10.12 12.85
C CYS A 203 11.49 11.08 12.96
N ILE A 204 11.41 11.86 14.03
CA ILE A 204 10.38 12.90 14.19
C ILE A 204 10.49 13.97 13.10
N GLU A 205 11.70 14.43 12.78
CA GLU A 205 11.95 15.39 11.68
C GLU A 205 11.49 14.84 10.32
N LEU A 206 11.63 13.53 10.10
CA LEU A 206 11.17 12.84 8.90
C LEU A 206 9.67 12.53 8.90
N GLY A 207 8.93 12.82 9.99
CA GLY A 207 7.52 12.50 10.13
C GLY A 207 7.25 11.00 10.28
N LEU A 208 8.22 10.22 10.76
CA LEU A 208 8.10 8.78 10.93
C LEU A 208 7.49 8.43 12.29
N THR A 209 6.55 7.50 12.30
CA THR A 209 6.05 6.88 13.54
C THR A 209 7.11 5.92 14.07
N ILE A 210 7.42 6.01 15.36
CA ILE A 210 8.46 5.22 16.01
C ILE A 210 7.79 4.11 16.83
N VAL A 211 8.22 2.88 16.58
CA VAL A 211 7.84 1.70 17.37
C VAL A 211 9.12 1.10 17.97
N PRO A 212 9.39 1.30 19.26
CA PRO A 212 10.56 0.72 19.90
C PRO A 212 10.37 -0.80 20.04
N ARG A 213 11.44 -1.56 19.81
CA ARG A 213 11.43 -3.01 19.92
C ARG A 213 12.64 -3.48 20.74
N GLY A 214 12.39 -4.19 21.83
CA GLY A 214 13.38 -4.99 22.56
C GLY A 214 13.53 -6.39 21.97
N GLY A 215 13.32 -7.43 22.75
CA GLY A 215 13.38 -8.83 22.33
C GLY A 215 12.26 -9.30 21.39
N GLY A 216 11.28 -8.46 21.08
CA GLY A 216 10.15 -8.82 20.22
C GLY A 216 9.16 -9.78 20.92
N THR A 217 9.11 -9.78 22.22
CA THR A 217 8.27 -10.63 23.06
C THR A 217 7.06 -9.89 23.66
N GLY A 218 6.79 -8.68 23.22
CA GLY A 218 5.65 -7.89 23.66
C GLY A 218 4.32 -8.52 23.27
N TYR A 219 3.30 -8.28 24.13
CA TYR A 219 1.89 -8.58 23.85
C TYR A 219 1.15 -7.24 23.86
N THR A 220 0.95 -6.63 22.72
CA THR A 220 0.25 -5.34 22.58
C THR A 220 -0.99 -5.46 21.71
#